data_052f0f020288ccab41851989b5323b02
#
_entry.id   052f0f020288ccab41851989b5323b02
#
_cell.length_a   1.000
_cell.length_b   1.000
_cell.length_c   1.000
_cell.angle_alpha   90.00
_cell.angle_beta   90.00
_cell.angle_gamma   90.00
#
_symmetry.space_group_name_H-M   'P 1'
#
loop_
_entity.id
_entity.type
_entity.pdbx_description
1 polymer ?
#
loop_
_entity_poly.entity_id
_entity_poly.type
_entity_poly.pdbx_seq_one_letter_code
_entity_poly.pdbx_strand_id
1 'polypeptide(L)'
;MDVRARAASNRDLLPYNEQIGCRQMSQARQTLESIQSDFDRIALLSDENWNHNAHYHRYLINQIPEQCRHILEIGCGTGEFSRLLAQRAERVLAIDLSPQMIRLAKARSKSYPNIDFIEGDAMTYQLQDNRFDCIATLTTIHHLPTESILRKIRKALKPGGVFICLDLYQRSNLTDLLFDGAAYSANLFLMLIKTGKPRPPKEVREAYIEHGKTDTYLTLSQIEQICANILPGAQVTRHLFWRYSIVWKKETAN
;
A
#
# COMPACT_ATOMS: atom_id res chain seq x y z
N MET A 1 19.22 39.59 -37.49
CA MET A 1 18.95 38.21 -38.01
C MET A 1 19.33 37.26 -36.92
N ASP A 2 18.33 36.76 -36.26
CA ASP A 2 18.44 35.96 -35.00
C ASP A 2 18.45 34.47 -35.36
N VAL A 3 19.59 33.83 -35.26
CA VAL A 3 19.73 32.38 -35.49
C VAL A 3 19.74 31.68 -34.13
N ARG A 4 18.55 31.44 -33.60
CA ARG A 4 18.39 30.51 -32.47
C ARG A 4 18.51 29.10 -33.01
N ALA A 5 19.70 28.52 -32.94
CA ALA A 5 19.91 27.08 -33.08
C ALA A 5 19.22 26.37 -31.92
N ARG A 6 18.05 25.76 -32.17
CA ARG A 6 17.45 24.77 -31.29
C ARG A 6 18.37 23.55 -31.27
N ALA A 7 19.03 23.32 -30.17
CA ALA A 7 19.65 22.01 -29.88
C ALA A 7 18.51 20.99 -29.81
N ALA A 8 18.34 20.17 -30.84
CA ALA A 8 17.48 19.01 -30.81
C ALA A 8 17.96 18.09 -29.69
N SER A 9 17.06 17.75 -28.78
CA SER A 9 17.35 16.82 -27.69
C SER A 9 17.69 15.46 -28.32
N ASN A 10 18.74 14.81 -27.84
CA ASN A 10 19.17 13.46 -28.28
C ASN A 10 18.06 12.40 -28.22
N ARG A 11 16.91 12.73 -27.62
CA ARG A 11 15.72 11.89 -27.49
C ARG A 11 14.94 11.72 -28.80
N ASP A 12 15.04 12.69 -29.72
CA ASP A 12 14.30 12.66 -31.00
C ASP A 12 14.96 11.77 -32.06
N LEU A 13 16.16 11.24 -31.75
CA LEU A 13 16.94 10.37 -32.63
C LEU A 13 16.73 8.87 -32.34
N LEU A 14 15.97 8.52 -31.30
CA LEU A 14 15.71 7.13 -30.94
C LEU A 14 14.55 6.54 -31.79
N PRO A 15 14.56 5.23 -32.05
CA PRO A 15 13.42 4.54 -32.66
C PRO A 15 12.13 4.77 -31.87
N TYR A 16 10.99 4.85 -32.57
CA TYR A 16 9.68 5.18 -31.98
C TYR A 16 9.34 4.35 -30.72
N ASN A 17 9.64 3.05 -30.72
CA ASN A 17 9.41 2.17 -29.56
C ASN A 17 10.30 2.51 -28.36
N GLU A 18 11.54 2.94 -28.58
CA GLU A 18 12.46 3.37 -27.54
C GLU A 18 12.06 4.74 -26.98
N GLN A 19 11.52 5.62 -27.80
CA GLN A 19 10.98 6.91 -27.36
C GLN A 19 9.77 6.74 -26.44
N ILE A 20 8.87 5.79 -26.75
CA ILE A 20 7.73 5.45 -25.89
C ILE A 20 8.22 4.87 -24.55
N GLY A 21 9.16 3.92 -24.60
CA GLY A 21 9.76 3.34 -23.39
C GLY A 21 10.43 4.40 -22.50
N CYS A 22 11.22 5.29 -23.09
CA CYS A 22 11.85 6.39 -22.36
C CYS A 22 10.84 7.37 -21.72
N ARG A 23 9.76 7.70 -22.44
CA ARG A 23 8.68 8.55 -21.90
C ARG A 23 7.95 7.89 -20.75
N GLN A 24 7.60 6.61 -20.88
CA GLN A 24 6.93 5.84 -19.82
C GLN A 24 7.82 5.69 -18.59
N MET A 25 9.10 5.40 -18.74
CA MET A 25 10.06 5.32 -17.62
C MET A 25 10.25 6.67 -16.93
N SER A 26 10.34 7.76 -17.69
CA SER A 26 10.47 9.11 -17.14
C SER A 26 9.22 9.52 -16.36
N GLN A 27 8.04 9.20 -16.88
CA GLN A 27 6.75 9.49 -16.25
C GLN A 27 6.54 8.64 -14.99
N ALA A 28 6.90 7.35 -15.02
CA ALA A 28 6.86 6.46 -13.86
C ALA A 28 7.81 6.93 -12.76
N ARG A 29 9.03 7.36 -13.09
CA ARG A 29 10.00 7.89 -12.13
C ARG A 29 9.52 9.18 -11.48
N GLN A 30 8.96 10.09 -12.25
CA GLN A 30 8.39 11.33 -11.74
C GLN A 30 7.21 11.08 -10.80
N THR A 31 6.40 10.06 -11.09
CA THR A 31 5.31 9.62 -10.21
C THR A 31 5.83 9.06 -8.89
N LEU A 32 6.88 8.24 -8.89
CA LEU A 32 7.49 7.69 -7.66
C LEU A 32 8.08 8.80 -6.78
N GLU A 33 8.78 9.76 -7.35
CA GLU A 33 9.33 10.91 -6.62
C GLU A 33 8.21 11.77 -6.00
N SER A 34 7.09 11.94 -6.69
CA SER A 34 5.92 12.65 -6.15
C SER A 34 5.30 11.89 -4.99
N ILE A 35 5.07 10.58 -5.13
CA ILE A 35 4.53 9.72 -4.07
C ILE A 35 5.43 9.76 -2.83
N GLN A 36 6.75 9.61 -3.02
CA GLN A 36 7.72 9.68 -1.92
C GLN A 36 7.65 11.02 -1.19
N SER A 37 7.65 12.14 -1.94
CA SER A 37 7.56 13.50 -1.37
C SER A 37 6.28 13.71 -0.57
N ASP A 38 5.14 13.20 -1.05
CA ASP A 38 3.87 13.29 -0.34
C ASP A 38 3.89 12.52 0.98
N PHE A 39 4.41 11.29 0.97
CA PHE A 39 4.54 10.49 2.19
C PHE A 39 5.56 11.04 3.16
N ASP A 40 6.67 11.65 2.68
CA ASP A 40 7.60 12.37 3.53
C ASP A 40 6.93 13.54 4.26
N ARG A 41 6.07 14.29 3.57
CA ARG A 41 5.27 15.37 4.17
C ARG A 41 4.22 14.83 5.16
N ILE A 42 3.50 13.78 4.78
CA ILE A 42 2.51 13.13 5.64
C ILE A 42 3.18 12.58 6.90
N ALA A 43 4.37 12.00 6.79
CA ALA A 43 5.13 11.50 7.93
C ALA A 43 5.36 12.57 9.00
N LEU A 44 5.68 13.80 8.60
CA LEU A 44 5.90 14.92 9.53
C LEU A 44 4.64 15.36 10.28
N LEU A 45 3.46 15.06 9.72
CA LEU A 45 2.15 15.37 10.30
C LEU A 45 1.54 14.18 11.05
N SER A 46 2.18 12.99 10.96
CA SER A 46 1.64 11.76 11.52
C SER A 46 1.86 11.71 13.03
N ASP A 47 0.77 11.70 13.77
CA ASP A 47 0.73 11.25 15.15
C ASP A 47 0.11 9.84 15.21
N GLU A 48 0.27 9.12 16.35
CA GLU A 48 -0.27 7.77 16.54
C GLU A 48 -1.76 7.80 16.89
N ASN A 49 -2.51 8.71 16.30
CA ASN A 49 -3.96 8.79 16.49
C ASN A 49 -4.67 7.71 15.66
N TRP A 50 -5.88 7.36 16.13
CA TRP A 50 -6.74 6.42 15.42
C TRP A 50 -7.00 6.86 13.98
N ASN A 51 -6.89 5.90 13.06
CA ASN A 51 -7.17 6.06 11.65
C ASN A 51 -8.02 4.89 11.12
N HIS A 52 -8.52 5.00 9.89
CA HIS A 52 -9.39 3.98 9.31
C HIS A 52 -8.71 2.62 9.12
N ASN A 53 -7.38 2.58 8.95
CA ASN A 53 -6.64 1.31 8.83
C ASN A 53 -6.60 0.60 10.19
N ALA A 54 -6.38 1.36 11.28
CA ALA A 54 -6.36 0.82 12.64
C ALA A 54 -7.68 0.12 13.02
N HIS A 55 -8.82 0.56 12.46
CA HIS A 55 -10.10 -0.11 12.64
C HIS A 55 -10.07 -1.59 12.17
N TYR A 56 -9.29 -1.88 11.13
CA TYR A 56 -9.23 -3.22 10.53
C TYR A 56 -8.03 -4.05 10.98
N HIS A 57 -7.12 -3.53 11.81
CA HIS A 57 -5.94 -4.26 12.28
C HIS A 57 -6.30 -5.61 12.88
N ARG A 58 -7.29 -5.66 13.79
CA ARG A 58 -7.74 -6.90 14.42
C ARG A 58 -8.27 -7.92 13.40
N TYR A 59 -9.05 -7.47 12.44
CA TYR A 59 -9.56 -8.32 11.36
C TYR A 59 -8.41 -8.93 10.55
N LEU A 60 -7.43 -8.12 10.15
CA LEU A 60 -6.28 -8.57 9.36
C LEU A 60 -5.36 -9.51 10.15
N ILE A 61 -5.05 -9.18 11.40
CA ILE A 61 -4.22 -10.04 12.26
C ILE A 61 -4.84 -11.42 12.46
N ASN A 62 -6.16 -11.52 12.52
CA ASN A 62 -6.85 -12.80 12.63
C ASN A 62 -6.77 -13.68 11.36
N GLN A 63 -6.37 -13.12 10.22
CA GLN A 63 -6.12 -13.87 8.99
C GLN A 63 -4.71 -14.46 8.91
N ILE A 64 -3.82 -14.04 9.82
CA ILE A 64 -2.41 -14.49 9.83
C ILE A 64 -2.31 -15.81 10.59
N PRO A 65 -1.56 -16.80 10.09
CA PRO A 65 -1.27 -18.01 10.84
C PRO A 65 -0.68 -17.69 12.21
N GLU A 66 -1.02 -18.49 13.23
CA GLU A 66 -0.54 -18.24 14.61
C GLU A 66 0.98 -18.31 14.75
N GLN A 67 1.63 -19.09 13.90
CA GLN A 67 3.08 -19.24 13.88
C GLN A 67 3.62 -18.88 12.49
N CYS A 68 4.18 -17.68 12.38
CA CYS A 68 4.91 -17.23 11.21
C CYS A 68 6.38 -17.05 11.56
N ARG A 69 7.30 -17.59 10.71
CA ARG A 69 8.73 -17.29 10.85
C ARG A 69 9.05 -15.94 10.23
N HIS A 70 8.58 -15.72 9.01
CA HIS A 70 8.93 -14.54 8.24
C HIS A 70 7.68 -13.89 7.68
N ILE A 71 7.45 -12.64 8.06
CA ILE A 71 6.40 -11.79 7.47
C ILE A 71 7.08 -10.66 6.68
N LEU A 72 6.52 -10.34 5.51
CA LEU A 72 6.84 -9.13 4.76
C LEU A 72 5.67 -8.16 4.88
N GLU A 73 5.96 -6.89 5.18
CA GLU A 73 5.02 -5.79 5.02
C GLU A 73 5.48 -4.86 3.91
N ILE A 74 4.61 -4.58 2.95
CA ILE A 74 4.84 -3.65 1.84
C ILE A 74 4.07 -2.36 2.11
N GLY A 75 4.79 -1.22 2.16
CA GLY A 75 4.23 0.07 2.53
C GLY A 75 3.95 0.16 4.04
N CYS A 76 5.00 0.01 4.85
CA CYS A 76 4.85 -0.08 6.30
C CYS A 76 4.55 1.27 6.99
N GLY A 77 4.69 2.40 6.28
CA GLY A 77 4.51 3.72 6.85
C GLY A 77 5.29 3.92 8.13
N THR A 78 4.63 4.39 9.18
CA THR A 78 5.26 4.62 10.51
C THR A 78 5.39 3.36 11.37
N GLY A 79 5.19 2.16 10.79
CA GLY A 79 5.39 0.87 11.44
C GLY A 79 4.28 0.46 12.40
N GLU A 80 3.10 1.08 12.34
CA GLU A 80 1.99 0.77 13.24
C GLU A 80 1.55 -0.69 13.10
N PHE A 81 1.31 -1.15 11.87
CA PHE A 81 0.90 -2.53 11.63
C PHE A 81 2.09 -3.49 11.75
N SER A 82 3.32 -3.06 11.40
CA SER A 82 4.56 -3.85 11.61
C SER A 82 4.71 -4.31 13.05
N ARG A 83 4.40 -3.44 14.03
CA ARG A 83 4.46 -3.79 15.46
C ARG A 83 3.45 -4.86 15.86
N LEU A 84 2.29 -4.90 15.21
CA LEU A 84 1.30 -5.97 15.42
C LEU A 84 1.74 -7.28 14.78
N LEU A 85 2.31 -7.20 13.56
CA LEU A 85 2.90 -8.35 12.87
C LEU A 85 4.04 -8.98 13.66
N ALA A 86 4.86 -8.16 14.31
CA ALA A 86 6.00 -8.60 15.11
C ALA A 86 5.59 -9.47 16.32
N GLN A 87 4.35 -9.36 16.77
CA GLN A 87 3.79 -10.20 17.84
C GLN A 87 3.38 -11.59 17.32
N ARG A 88 3.37 -11.81 16.01
CA ARG A 88 2.94 -13.04 15.34
C ARG A 88 4.06 -13.71 14.55
N ALA A 89 5.24 -13.12 14.49
CA ALA A 89 6.35 -13.60 13.67
C ALA A 89 7.68 -13.61 14.42
N GLU A 90 8.57 -14.52 14.03
CA GLU A 90 9.96 -14.49 14.48
C GLU A 90 10.69 -13.27 13.90
N ARG A 91 10.40 -12.93 12.63
CA ARG A 91 10.96 -11.75 11.94
C ARG A 91 9.94 -11.10 11.02
N VAL A 92 9.94 -9.77 11.01
CA VAL A 92 9.18 -8.94 10.08
C VAL A 92 10.17 -8.13 9.25
N LEU A 93 10.06 -8.25 7.93
CA LEU A 93 10.68 -7.34 6.97
C LEU A 93 9.63 -6.29 6.58
N ALA A 94 9.88 -5.03 6.84
CA ALA A 94 8.95 -3.93 6.58
C ALA A 94 9.58 -2.92 5.61
N ILE A 95 8.98 -2.75 4.44
CA ILE A 95 9.52 -1.91 3.35
C ILE A 95 8.61 -0.70 3.15
N ASP A 96 9.21 0.48 3.02
CA ASP A 96 8.50 1.70 2.62
C ASP A 96 9.38 2.54 1.69
N LEU A 97 8.74 3.28 0.78
CA LEU A 97 9.41 4.15 -0.18
C LEU A 97 9.95 5.43 0.50
N SER A 98 9.27 5.91 1.56
CA SER A 98 9.58 7.16 2.23
C SER A 98 10.66 6.98 3.30
N PRO A 99 11.83 7.64 3.19
CA PRO A 99 12.85 7.65 4.24
C PRO A 99 12.35 8.24 5.55
N GLN A 100 11.40 9.20 5.51
CA GLN A 100 10.83 9.80 6.70
C GLN A 100 9.92 8.82 7.44
N MET A 101 9.10 8.04 6.71
CA MET A 101 8.29 6.97 7.28
C MET A 101 9.18 5.94 7.96
N ILE A 102 10.22 5.46 7.30
CA ILE A 102 11.18 4.49 7.86
C ILE A 102 11.88 5.03 9.12
N ARG A 103 12.26 6.31 9.12
CA ARG A 103 12.86 6.95 10.31
C ARG A 103 11.90 6.93 11.49
N LEU A 104 10.64 7.29 11.26
CA LEU A 104 9.61 7.27 12.31
C LEU A 104 9.29 5.84 12.75
N ALA A 105 9.16 4.90 11.81
CA ALA A 105 8.92 3.49 12.10
C ALA A 105 9.99 2.92 13.04
N LYS A 106 11.27 3.14 12.73
CA LYS A 106 12.41 2.73 13.58
C LYS A 106 12.35 3.39 14.97
N ALA A 107 12.07 4.70 15.03
CA ALA A 107 12.00 5.44 16.28
C ALA A 107 10.88 4.93 17.21
N ARG A 108 9.71 4.59 16.62
CA ARG A 108 8.52 4.14 17.35
C ARG A 108 8.53 2.64 17.67
N SER A 109 9.41 1.87 17.04
CA SER A 109 9.47 0.40 17.17
C SER A 109 10.70 -0.12 17.93
N LYS A 110 11.33 0.70 18.77
CA LYS A 110 12.54 0.32 19.52
C LYS A 110 12.36 -0.91 20.41
N SER A 111 11.13 -1.18 20.87
CA SER A 111 10.78 -2.35 21.68
C SER A 111 10.52 -3.61 20.86
N TYR A 112 10.67 -3.57 19.54
CA TYR A 112 10.42 -4.67 18.62
C TYR A 112 11.69 -5.01 17.82
N PRO A 113 12.67 -5.72 18.43
CA PRO A 113 13.96 -5.99 17.80
C PRO A 113 13.87 -6.98 16.63
N ASN A 114 12.71 -7.61 16.44
CA ASN A 114 12.43 -8.54 15.35
C ASN A 114 11.84 -7.89 14.09
N ILE A 115 11.84 -6.55 13.98
CA ILE A 115 11.42 -5.83 12.77
C ILE A 115 12.64 -5.22 12.09
N ASP A 116 12.83 -5.59 10.82
CA ASP A 116 13.82 -5.00 9.93
C ASP A 116 13.12 -3.98 9.02
N PHE A 117 13.29 -2.67 9.29
CA PHE A 117 12.75 -1.58 8.47
C PHE A 117 13.73 -1.19 7.36
N ILE A 118 13.27 -1.26 6.11
CA ILE A 118 14.05 -0.96 4.91
C ILE A 118 13.38 0.13 4.09
N GLU A 119 14.15 1.18 3.77
CA GLU A 119 13.78 2.14 2.73
C GLU A 119 13.97 1.50 1.36
N GLY A 120 12.93 1.50 0.53
CA GLY A 120 13.01 0.93 -0.80
C GLY A 120 11.68 0.87 -1.56
N ASP A 121 11.81 0.83 -2.87
CA ASP A 121 10.68 0.58 -3.75
C ASP A 121 10.37 -0.92 -3.81
N ALA A 122 9.16 -1.29 -3.43
CA ALA A 122 8.68 -2.68 -3.43
C ALA A 122 8.73 -3.34 -4.82
N MET A 123 8.68 -2.54 -5.90
CA MET A 123 8.76 -3.07 -7.26
C MET A 123 10.18 -3.51 -7.64
N THR A 124 11.20 -2.78 -7.20
CA THR A 124 12.60 -3.06 -7.52
C THR A 124 13.32 -3.89 -6.45
N TYR A 125 12.83 -3.87 -5.21
CA TYR A 125 13.41 -4.66 -4.13
C TYR A 125 13.39 -6.16 -4.44
N GLN A 126 14.52 -6.86 -4.32
CA GLN A 126 14.65 -8.28 -4.66
C GLN A 126 14.05 -9.16 -3.56
N LEU A 127 12.85 -9.69 -3.79
CA LEU A 127 12.22 -10.66 -2.91
C LEU A 127 12.65 -12.08 -3.31
N GLN A 128 13.06 -12.86 -2.32
CA GLN A 128 13.34 -14.28 -2.53
C GLN A 128 12.03 -15.06 -2.72
N ASP A 129 12.02 -15.98 -3.67
CA ASP A 129 10.89 -16.89 -3.90
C ASP A 129 10.66 -17.81 -2.70
N ASN A 130 9.39 -18.08 -2.39
CA ASN A 130 8.97 -18.98 -1.30
C ASN A 130 9.62 -18.66 0.06
N ARG A 131 9.80 -17.38 0.37
CA ARG A 131 10.47 -16.92 1.60
C ARG A 131 9.53 -16.64 2.75
N PHE A 132 8.34 -16.07 2.46
CA PHE A 132 7.47 -15.52 3.49
C PHE A 132 6.29 -16.45 3.80
N ASP A 133 5.98 -16.58 5.09
CA ASP A 133 4.79 -17.29 5.58
C ASP A 133 3.55 -16.40 5.45
N CYS A 134 3.73 -15.06 5.56
CA CYS A 134 2.69 -14.09 5.32
C CYS A 134 3.29 -12.87 4.61
N ILE A 135 2.51 -12.28 3.71
CA ILE A 135 2.80 -10.95 3.13
C ILE A 135 1.58 -10.06 3.40
N ALA A 136 1.83 -8.86 3.94
CA ALA A 136 0.81 -7.90 4.30
C ALA A 136 1.03 -6.58 3.58
N THR A 137 -0.05 -5.87 3.27
CA THR A 137 0.01 -4.51 2.73
C THR A 137 -1.27 -3.75 3.08
N LEU A 138 -1.12 -2.50 3.53
CA LEU A 138 -2.22 -1.64 3.92
C LEU A 138 -2.14 -0.31 3.17
N THR A 139 -3.18 -0.01 2.37
CA THR A 139 -3.30 1.24 1.60
C THR A 139 -2.05 1.60 0.81
N THR A 140 -1.56 0.64 0.02
CA THR A 140 -0.30 0.79 -0.73
C THR A 140 -0.42 0.28 -2.17
N ILE A 141 -1.21 -0.78 -2.42
CA ILE A 141 -1.24 -1.43 -3.74
C ILE A 141 -1.75 -0.49 -4.84
N HIS A 142 -2.65 0.44 -4.52
CA HIS A 142 -3.17 1.41 -5.49
C HIS A 142 -2.10 2.38 -6.04
N HIS A 143 -0.93 2.48 -5.39
CA HIS A 143 0.23 3.21 -5.90
C HIS A 143 1.15 2.37 -6.79
N LEU A 144 0.91 1.06 -6.90
CA LEU A 144 1.79 0.11 -7.57
C LEU A 144 1.11 -0.48 -8.81
N PRO A 145 1.87 -0.94 -9.81
CA PRO A 145 1.32 -1.75 -10.90
C PRO A 145 0.72 -3.04 -10.34
N THR A 146 -0.60 -3.04 -10.09
CA THR A 146 -1.32 -4.05 -9.30
C THR A 146 -1.03 -5.48 -9.75
N GLU A 147 -1.11 -5.79 -11.06
CA GLU A 147 -0.82 -7.15 -11.52
C GLU A 147 0.62 -7.56 -11.26
N SER A 148 1.57 -6.65 -11.49
CA SER A 148 3.00 -6.94 -11.33
C SER A 148 3.37 -7.21 -9.88
N ILE A 149 2.86 -6.39 -8.95
CA ILE A 149 3.12 -6.61 -7.52
C ILE A 149 2.45 -7.88 -7.01
N LEU A 150 1.22 -8.21 -7.44
CA LEU A 150 0.55 -9.45 -7.04
C LEU A 150 1.29 -10.70 -7.55
N ARG A 151 1.82 -10.68 -8.78
CA ARG A 151 2.69 -11.77 -9.29
C ARG A 151 3.96 -11.91 -8.46
N LYS A 152 4.57 -10.79 -8.05
CA LYS A 152 5.76 -10.77 -7.19
C LYS A 152 5.45 -11.33 -5.80
N ILE A 153 4.35 -10.92 -5.18
CA ILE A 153 3.84 -11.44 -3.91
C ILE A 153 3.61 -12.95 -3.99
N ARG A 154 2.90 -13.41 -5.05
CA ARG A 154 2.65 -14.84 -5.26
C ARG A 154 3.93 -15.68 -5.31
N LYS A 155 5.00 -15.18 -5.95
CA LYS A 155 6.29 -15.86 -5.99
C LYS A 155 6.97 -15.89 -4.63
N ALA A 156 6.97 -14.78 -3.91
CA ALA A 156 7.67 -14.63 -2.64
C ALA A 156 7.01 -15.39 -1.48
N LEU A 157 5.69 -15.67 -1.55
CA LEU A 157 4.99 -16.49 -0.57
C LEU A 157 5.39 -17.96 -0.68
N LYS A 158 5.58 -18.62 0.47
CA LYS A 158 5.70 -20.07 0.58
C LYS A 158 4.40 -20.76 0.14
N PRO A 159 4.47 -22.04 -0.30
CA PRO A 159 3.29 -22.90 -0.35
C PRO A 159 2.59 -22.91 1.02
N GLY A 160 1.27 -22.72 1.06
CA GLY A 160 0.49 -22.58 2.29
C GLY A 160 0.58 -21.21 2.96
N GLY A 161 1.43 -20.30 2.48
CA GLY A 161 1.55 -18.92 2.98
C GLY A 161 0.32 -18.06 2.64
N VAL A 162 0.14 -16.98 3.40
CA VAL A 162 -1.05 -16.12 3.31
C VAL A 162 -0.67 -14.71 2.85
N PHE A 163 -1.43 -14.18 1.90
CA PHE A 163 -1.42 -12.77 1.53
C PHE A 163 -2.62 -12.07 2.13
N ILE A 164 -2.39 -10.94 2.79
CA ILE A 164 -3.44 -10.06 3.30
C ILE A 164 -3.23 -8.64 2.78
N CYS A 165 -4.29 -8.06 2.28
CA CYS A 165 -4.31 -6.67 1.81
C CYS A 165 -5.52 -5.95 2.37
N LEU A 166 -5.34 -4.68 2.72
CA LEU A 166 -6.42 -3.73 2.93
C LEU A 166 -6.12 -2.51 2.06
N ASP A 167 -7.03 -2.17 1.16
CA ASP A 167 -6.79 -1.03 0.27
C ASP A 167 -8.07 -0.28 -0.07
N LEU A 168 -7.95 0.80 -0.84
CA LEU A 168 -9.02 1.67 -1.28
C LEU A 168 -9.52 1.24 -2.67
N TYR A 169 -10.81 1.44 -2.94
CA TYR A 169 -11.41 1.15 -4.25
C TYR A 169 -12.19 2.33 -4.80
N GLN A 170 -12.30 2.38 -6.13
CA GLN A 170 -13.12 3.36 -6.83
C GLN A 170 -14.59 2.96 -6.78
N ARG A 171 -15.45 3.91 -6.44
CA ARG A 171 -16.91 3.74 -6.51
C ARG A 171 -17.35 3.57 -7.96
N SER A 172 -18.28 2.66 -8.20
CA SER A 172 -18.75 2.34 -9.55
C SER A 172 -20.26 2.24 -9.70
N ASN A 173 -21.03 2.22 -8.60
CA ASN A 173 -22.45 1.98 -8.64
C ASN A 173 -23.23 2.69 -7.52
N LEU A 174 -24.59 2.68 -7.63
CA LEU A 174 -25.49 3.32 -6.67
C LEU A 174 -25.48 2.64 -5.29
N THR A 175 -25.14 1.36 -5.19
CA THR A 175 -25.00 0.70 -3.90
C THR A 175 -23.83 1.24 -3.10
N ASP A 176 -22.81 1.80 -3.77
CA ASP A 176 -21.71 2.48 -3.12
C ASP A 176 -22.18 3.72 -2.35
N LEU A 177 -23.21 4.43 -2.86
CA LEU A 177 -23.76 5.61 -2.21
C LEU A 177 -24.43 5.30 -0.87
N LEU A 178 -25.11 4.16 -0.76
CA LEU A 178 -25.72 3.70 0.51
C LEU A 178 -24.64 3.36 1.54
N PHE A 179 -23.59 2.67 1.11
CA PHE A 179 -22.43 2.38 1.96
C PHE A 179 -21.72 3.65 2.40
N ASP A 180 -21.64 4.68 1.55
CA ASP A 180 -21.05 5.97 1.88
C ASP A 180 -21.81 6.68 3.00
N GLY A 181 -23.14 6.66 2.98
CA GLY A 181 -23.95 7.22 4.05
C GLY A 181 -23.67 6.55 5.40
N ALA A 182 -23.62 5.22 5.41
CA ALA A 182 -23.27 4.45 6.61
C ALA A 182 -21.82 4.70 7.05
N ALA A 183 -20.87 4.73 6.10
CA ALA A 183 -19.46 4.98 6.38
C ALA A 183 -19.24 6.39 6.94
N TYR A 184 -19.92 7.40 6.42
CA TYR A 184 -19.81 8.77 6.91
C TYR A 184 -20.31 8.89 8.37
N SER A 185 -21.47 8.32 8.66
CA SER A 185 -22.06 8.33 10.03
C SER A 185 -21.16 7.57 11.02
N ALA A 186 -20.70 6.39 10.63
CA ALA A 186 -19.79 5.58 11.45
C ALA A 186 -18.44 6.29 11.65
N ASN A 187 -17.90 6.97 10.64
CA ASN A 187 -16.67 7.73 10.74
C ASN A 187 -16.77 8.85 11.76
N LEU A 188 -17.84 9.66 11.67
CA LEU A 188 -18.06 10.78 12.60
C LEU A 188 -18.14 10.27 14.06
N PHE A 189 -18.88 9.20 14.28
CA PHE A 189 -19.07 8.59 15.58
C PHE A 189 -17.75 8.01 16.14
N LEU A 190 -17.03 7.22 15.33
CA LEU A 190 -15.77 6.61 15.74
C LEU A 190 -14.66 7.65 15.97
N MET A 191 -14.55 8.66 15.12
CA MET A 191 -13.61 9.75 15.32
C MET A 191 -13.87 10.46 16.67
N LEU A 192 -15.13 10.78 16.94
CA LEU A 192 -15.49 11.44 18.20
C LEU A 192 -15.13 10.59 19.42
N ILE A 193 -15.46 9.28 19.41
CA ILE A 193 -15.15 8.37 20.52
C ILE A 193 -13.64 8.13 20.68
N LYS A 194 -12.92 7.95 19.57
CA LYS A 194 -11.51 7.55 19.62
C LYS A 194 -10.53 8.71 19.79
N THR A 195 -10.87 9.89 19.27
CA THR A 195 -9.98 11.05 19.27
C THR A 195 -10.53 12.26 20.02
N GLY A 196 -11.81 12.23 20.46
CA GLY A 196 -12.50 13.38 21.04
C GLY A 196 -12.80 14.51 20.04
N LYS A 197 -12.47 14.32 18.76
CA LYS A 197 -12.64 15.32 17.70
C LYS A 197 -13.37 14.70 16.52
N PRO A 198 -14.33 15.42 15.87
CA PRO A 198 -15.09 14.87 14.75
C PRO A 198 -14.29 14.79 13.45
N ARG A 199 -13.13 15.46 13.38
CA ARG A 199 -12.27 15.53 12.18
C ARG A 199 -10.79 15.60 12.56
N PRO A 200 -9.89 15.09 11.70
CA PRO A 200 -8.44 15.28 11.86
C PRO A 200 -8.05 16.78 11.78
N PRO A 201 -6.87 17.17 12.27
CA PRO A 201 -6.31 18.51 12.05
C PRO A 201 -6.36 18.91 10.58
N LYS A 202 -6.48 20.23 10.35
CA LYS A 202 -6.65 20.78 8.99
C LYS A 202 -5.47 20.41 8.09
N GLU A 203 -4.26 20.53 8.60
CA GLU A 203 -3.01 20.29 7.89
C GLU A 203 -2.90 18.82 7.44
N VAL A 204 -3.26 17.89 8.31
CA VAL A 204 -3.30 16.44 8.02
C VAL A 204 -4.31 16.15 6.91
N ARG A 205 -5.52 16.72 7.04
CA ARG A 205 -6.57 16.52 6.04
C ARG A 205 -6.19 17.08 4.67
N GLU A 206 -5.59 18.27 4.62
CA GLU A 206 -5.14 18.90 3.37
C GLU A 206 -4.02 18.08 2.71
N ALA A 207 -3.07 17.54 3.48
CA ALA A 207 -2.02 16.67 2.95
C ALA A 207 -2.60 15.40 2.30
N TYR A 208 -3.57 14.74 2.92
CA TYR A 208 -4.24 13.57 2.33
C TYR A 208 -5.13 13.91 1.14
N ILE A 209 -5.79 15.07 1.14
CA ILE A 209 -6.59 15.53 -0.01
C ILE A 209 -5.67 15.82 -1.21
N GLU A 210 -4.52 16.45 -0.99
CA GLU A 210 -3.56 16.75 -2.06
C GLU A 210 -2.99 15.45 -2.65
N HIS A 211 -2.56 14.54 -1.79
CA HIS A 211 -2.07 13.22 -2.20
C HIS A 211 -3.12 12.46 -3.04
N GLY A 212 -4.36 12.38 -2.57
CA GLY A 212 -5.44 11.67 -3.27
C GLY A 212 -5.87 12.25 -4.62
N LYS A 213 -5.39 13.44 -5.02
CA LYS A 213 -5.69 13.99 -6.35
C LYS A 213 -4.98 13.26 -7.49
N THR A 214 -3.86 12.64 -7.20
CA THR A 214 -3.03 11.91 -8.18
C THR A 214 -3.25 10.41 -8.14
N ASP A 215 -3.97 9.91 -7.13
CA ASP A 215 -4.23 8.49 -6.97
C ASP A 215 -5.25 7.97 -7.98
N THR A 216 -4.98 6.77 -8.45
CA THR A 216 -5.89 6.00 -9.30
C THR A 216 -6.32 4.73 -8.58
N TYR A 217 -7.63 4.56 -8.43
CA TYR A 217 -8.19 3.39 -7.76
C TYR A 217 -8.89 2.48 -8.75
N LEU A 218 -8.78 1.19 -8.55
CA LEU A 218 -9.55 0.19 -9.31
C LEU A 218 -10.94 0.03 -8.68
N THR A 219 -11.91 -0.35 -9.51
CA THR A 219 -13.22 -0.80 -9.01
C THR A 219 -13.11 -2.19 -8.38
N LEU A 220 -14.03 -2.55 -7.50
CA LEU A 220 -14.05 -3.90 -6.90
C LEU A 220 -14.09 -5.01 -7.95
N SER A 221 -14.87 -4.83 -9.02
CA SER A 221 -14.97 -5.78 -10.12
C SER A 221 -13.63 -5.98 -10.85
N GLN A 222 -12.86 -4.90 -11.06
CA GLN A 222 -11.52 -5.01 -11.64
C GLN A 222 -10.55 -5.74 -10.71
N ILE A 223 -10.62 -5.46 -9.41
CA ILE A 223 -9.80 -6.12 -8.39
C ILE A 223 -10.12 -7.62 -8.34
N GLU A 224 -11.40 -8.00 -8.32
CA GLU A 224 -11.84 -9.39 -8.34
C GLU A 224 -11.33 -10.12 -9.60
N GLN A 225 -11.42 -9.49 -10.76
CA GLN A 225 -10.93 -10.07 -12.02
C GLN A 225 -9.41 -10.28 -12.01
N ILE A 226 -8.64 -9.30 -11.53
CA ILE A 226 -7.19 -9.41 -11.41
C ILE A 226 -6.82 -10.52 -10.41
N CYS A 227 -7.51 -10.59 -9.27
CA CYS A 227 -7.30 -11.63 -8.27
C CYS A 227 -7.63 -13.02 -8.82
N ALA A 228 -8.74 -13.18 -9.54
CA ALA A 228 -9.11 -14.46 -10.15
C ALA A 228 -8.01 -14.99 -11.10
N ASN A 229 -7.35 -14.09 -11.84
CA ASN A 229 -6.30 -14.45 -12.79
C ASN A 229 -4.94 -14.75 -12.12
N ILE A 230 -4.59 -14.03 -11.05
CA ILE A 230 -3.23 -14.09 -10.46
C ILE A 230 -3.22 -14.88 -9.16
N LEU A 231 -4.25 -14.74 -8.33
CA LEU A 231 -4.40 -15.34 -7.01
C LEU A 231 -5.68 -16.19 -6.95
N PRO A 232 -5.75 -17.33 -7.66
CA PRO A 232 -6.96 -18.14 -7.72
C PRO A 232 -7.41 -18.55 -6.32
N GLY A 233 -8.72 -18.37 -6.06
CA GLY A 233 -9.31 -18.61 -4.74
C GLY A 233 -9.14 -17.45 -3.74
N ALA A 234 -8.63 -16.28 -4.14
CA ALA A 234 -8.57 -15.10 -3.30
C ALA A 234 -9.98 -14.64 -2.90
N GLN A 235 -10.13 -14.30 -1.62
CA GLN A 235 -11.35 -13.69 -1.10
C GLN A 235 -11.20 -12.17 -1.13
N VAL A 236 -11.98 -11.50 -1.97
CA VAL A 236 -12.10 -10.05 -2.02
C VAL A 236 -13.34 -9.65 -1.24
N THR A 237 -13.16 -8.87 -0.18
CA THR A 237 -14.26 -8.46 0.69
C THR A 237 -14.35 -6.95 0.75
N ARG A 238 -15.53 -6.40 0.49
CA ARG A 238 -15.83 -4.97 0.65
C ARG A 238 -16.04 -4.63 2.12
N HIS A 239 -15.50 -3.48 2.52
CA HIS A 239 -15.60 -2.95 3.89
C HIS A 239 -16.15 -1.51 3.91
N LEU A 240 -16.45 -1.01 5.13
CA LEU A 240 -16.73 0.41 5.35
C LEU A 240 -15.48 1.27 5.09
N PHE A 241 -15.66 2.59 5.05
CA PHE A 241 -14.60 3.58 4.84
C PHE A 241 -13.87 3.42 3.51
N TRP A 242 -14.63 3.06 2.46
CA TRP A 242 -14.11 2.91 1.07
C TRP A 242 -12.95 1.92 0.93
N ARG A 243 -12.99 0.86 1.75
CA ARG A 243 -11.93 -0.14 1.77
C ARG A 243 -12.42 -1.49 1.27
N TYR A 244 -11.48 -2.25 0.75
CA TYR A 244 -11.63 -3.67 0.50
C TYR A 244 -10.44 -4.42 1.10
N SER A 245 -10.61 -5.71 1.34
CA SER A 245 -9.51 -6.60 1.69
C SER A 245 -9.37 -7.71 0.66
N ILE A 246 -8.13 -8.17 0.48
CA ILE A 246 -7.80 -9.44 -0.19
C ILE A 246 -7.23 -10.36 0.89
N VAL A 247 -7.77 -11.55 1.00
CA VAL A 247 -7.19 -12.65 1.77
C VAL A 247 -6.98 -13.82 0.81
N TRP A 248 -5.74 -14.25 0.67
CA TRP A 248 -5.39 -15.34 -0.22
C TRP A 248 -4.38 -16.28 0.42
N LYS A 249 -4.63 -17.58 0.32
CA LYS A 249 -3.71 -18.63 0.75
C LYS A 249 -3.13 -19.33 -0.48
N LYS A 250 -1.79 -19.31 -0.60
CA LYS A 250 -1.10 -20.02 -1.68
C LYS A 250 -1.27 -21.52 -1.51
N GLU A 251 -1.67 -22.18 -2.58
CA GLU A 251 -1.80 -23.65 -2.58
C GLU A 251 -0.50 -24.32 -2.13
N THR A 252 -0.65 -25.39 -1.35
CA THR A 252 0.47 -26.27 -1.03
C THR A 252 0.78 -27.11 -2.27
N ALA A 253 2.05 -27.16 -2.68
CA ALA A 253 2.45 -28.11 -3.71
C ALA A 253 2.16 -29.53 -3.20
N ASN A 254 1.32 -30.25 -3.95
CA ASN A 254 1.10 -31.69 -3.70
C ASN A 254 2.37 -32.46 -4.01
#